data_60e215ce189af0b6215f03ee7ad2d3ec
#
_entry.id   60e215ce189af0b6215f03ee7ad2d3ec
#
_cell.length_a   1.000
_cell.length_b   1.000
_cell.length_c   1.000
_cell.angle_alpha   90.00
_cell.angle_beta   90.00
_cell.angle_gamma   90.00
#
_symmetry.space_group_name_H-M   'P 1'
#
loop_
_entity.id
_entity.type
_entity.pdbx_description
1 polymer ?
#
loop_
_entity_poly.entity_id
_entity_poly.type
_entity_poly.pdbx_seq_one_letter_code
_entity_poly.pdbx_strand_id
1 'polypeptide(L)'
;MLELCLLLLPKIAAFSVACCYPTAFQELGRSHKNRTSIKFLAVGDWGGLPYPPYVTAVQKATAREMGIVADQMGADFILALGDNFYYKGVDSVDSPRFQETYEAVFTAKSLQVPWYVIAGNHDHAGNVQAQIQYSQRSNRWKFPSYYYELNFHIPNTERTLTIIMLDTVKLCGNSLDYADEKPRGPLSRAAANRQLVWLQERLARSKADFLLVAGHYPVWSVSEHGPTQCLLQDLRPLLNKYKATAYLCGHDHNLQYIEESDVGYVVSGAGNFLDPDVRHWNQVPKGSVKFFTGKASTLGGFVHAEVTKDTMTVTFFQAKGTSLYRTVLPRRDFN
;
A
#
# COMPACT_ATOMS: atom_id res chain seq x y z
N MET A 1 4.96 45.30 57.38
CA MET A 1 3.70 44.90 56.70
C MET A 1 4.05 44.63 55.30
N LEU A 2 4.23 43.34 54.98
CA LEU A 2 4.43 42.87 53.57
C LEU A 2 3.09 42.33 53.09
N GLU A 3 2.52 42.98 52.07
CA GLU A 3 1.37 42.43 51.35
C GLU A 3 1.81 41.42 50.27
N LEU A 4 1.24 40.23 50.40
CA LEU A 4 1.47 39.11 49.50
C LEU A 4 0.48 39.24 48.31
N CYS A 5 0.99 39.61 47.15
CA CYS A 5 0.19 39.59 45.88
C CYS A 5 0.16 38.16 45.35
N LEU A 6 -0.95 37.42 45.52
CA LEU A 6 -1.22 36.17 44.83
C LEU A 6 -1.66 36.47 43.37
N LEU A 7 -0.81 36.15 42.44
CA LEU A 7 -1.17 36.12 41.02
C LEU A 7 -1.96 34.85 40.72
N LEU A 8 -3.25 35.01 40.48
CA LEU A 8 -4.15 34.00 39.94
C LEU A 8 -3.87 33.85 38.42
N LEU A 9 -3.21 32.77 38.05
CA LEU A 9 -3.11 32.36 36.64
C LEU A 9 -4.41 31.66 36.22
N PRO A 10 -5.05 32.04 35.09
CA PRO A 10 -6.25 31.35 34.60
C PRO A 10 -5.85 29.97 34.07
N LYS A 11 -6.50 28.92 34.57
CA LYS A 11 -6.47 27.58 33.96
C LYS A 11 -7.10 27.63 32.59
N ILE A 12 -6.28 27.62 31.54
CA ILE A 12 -6.76 27.39 30.19
C ILE A 12 -7.14 25.92 30.08
N ALA A 13 -8.43 25.65 30.17
CA ALA A 13 -9.00 24.34 29.84
C ALA A 13 -8.84 24.14 28.33
N ALA A 14 -7.90 23.26 27.93
CA ALA A 14 -7.79 22.80 26.58
C ALA A 14 -9.03 21.96 26.25
N PHE A 15 -10.04 22.57 25.66
CA PHE A 15 -11.14 21.85 25.03
C PHE A 15 -10.60 21.17 23.78
N SER A 16 -10.24 19.89 23.90
CA SER A 16 -10.05 18.99 22.78
C SER A 16 -11.43 18.77 22.15
N VAL A 17 -11.76 19.57 21.13
CA VAL A 17 -12.87 19.27 20.25
C VAL A 17 -12.42 18.08 19.39
N ALA A 18 -12.75 16.88 19.83
CA ALA A 18 -12.69 15.71 19.00
C ALA A 18 -13.70 15.88 17.87
N CYS A 19 -13.27 16.44 16.73
CA CYS A 19 -14.04 16.38 15.50
C CYS A 19 -14.21 14.91 15.10
N CYS A 20 -15.33 14.31 15.53
CA CYS A 20 -15.79 13.05 14.96
C CYS A 20 -16.24 13.32 13.51
N TYR A 21 -15.29 13.28 12.58
CA TYR A 21 -15.67 13.12 11.17
C TYR A 21 -16.24 11.71 11.03
N PRO A 22 -17.47 11.55 10.53
CA PRO A 22 -18.01 10.23 10.25
C PRO A 22 -17.10 9.55 9.24
N THR A 23 -16.71 8.30 9.52
CA THR A 23 -15.92 7.49 8.61
C THR A 23 -16.75 7.26 7.35
N ALA A 24 -16.36 7.91 6.25
CA ALA A 24 -17.06 7.73 4.99
C ALA A 24 -16.68 6.35 4.40
N PHE A 25 -17.68 5.52 4.13
CA PHE A 25 -17.48 4.26 3.43
C PHE A 25 -17.39 4.49 1.92
N GLN A 26 -16.48 3.77 1.29
CA GLN A 26 -16.35 3.77 -0.16
C GLN A 26 -17.46 2.93 -0.79
N GLU A 27 -18.09 3.44 -1.84
CA GLU A 27 -19.04 2.67 -2.62
C GLU A 27 -18.29 1.69 -3.54
N LEU A 28 -18.66 0.42 -3.47
CA LEU A 28 -18.18 -0.60 -4.39
C LEU A 28 -19.00 -0.51 -5.69
N GLY A 29 -18.31 -0.22 -6.81
CA GLY A 29 -18.96 -0.16 -8.12
C GLY A 29 -19.57 -1.51 -8.50
N ARG A 30 -20.82 -1.49 -9.01
CA ARG A 30 -21.68 -2.61 -9.42
C ARG A 30 -22.29 -3.42 -8.26
N SER A 31 -23.52 -3.07 -7.94
CA SER A 31 -24.42 -3.86 -7.09
C SER A 31 -24.78 -5.18 -7.81
N HIS A 32 -24.11 -6.27 -7.44
CA HIS A 32 -24.63 -7.61 -7.70
C HIS A 32 -25.34 -8.10 -6.44
N LYS A 33 -26.66 -8.39 -6.52
CA LYS A 33 -27.51 -8.80 -5.39
C LYS A 33 -26.97 -10.01 -4.59
N ASN A 34 -26.10 -10.82 -5.17
CA ASN A 34 -25.56 -12.05 -4.56
C ASN A 34 -24.09 -11.96 -4.14
N ARG A 35 -23.54 -10.77 -4.04
CA ARG A 35 -22.14 -10.55 -3.72
C ARG A 35 -21.91 -10.68 -2.21
N THR A 36 -20.88 -11.43 -1.79
CA THR A 36 -20.57 -11.71 -0.37
C THR A 36 -19.13 -11.44 0.01
N SER A 37 -18.37 -10.82 -0.89
CA SER A 37 -16.94 -10.52 -0.68
C SER A 37 -16.53 -9.22 -1.36
N ILE A 38 -15.44 -8.66 -0.88
CA ILE A 38 -14.68 -7.58 -1.54
C ILE A 38 -13.47 -8.24 -2.20
N LYS A 39 -13.18 -7.84 -3.44
CA LYS A 39 -12.06 -8.37 -4.21
C LYS A 39 -11.20 -7.23 -4.73
N PHE A 40 -9.88 -7.37 -4.61
CA PHE A 40 -8.97 -6.35 -5.12
C PHE A 40 -7.65 -6.95 -5.60
N LEU A 41 -6.98 -6.22 -6.49
CA LEU A 41 -5.59 -6.50 -6.87
C LEU A 41 -4.67 -5.54 -6.12
N ALA A 42 -3.43 -5.97 -5.88
CA ALA A 42 -2.37 -5.12 -5.35
C ALA A 42 -1.10 -5.30 -6.19
N VAL A 43 -0.52 -4.20 -6.66
CA VAL A 43 0.68 -4.17 -7.49
C VAL A 43 1.50 -2.93 -7.18
N GLY A 44 2.78 -3.09 -6.93
CA GLY A 44 3.77 -2.03 -6.83
C GLY A 44 4.78 -2.10 -7.96
N ASP A 45 5.60 -1.06 -8.08
CA ASP A 45 6.79 -1.06 -8.93
C ASP A 45 6.46 -1.35 -10.40
N TRP A 46 5.37 -0.74 -10.87
CA TRP A 46 4.84 -0.96 -12.22
C TRP A 46 5.15 0.17 -13.21
N GLY A 47 5.97 1.13 -12.82
CA GLY A 47 6.14 2.46 -13.39
C GLY A 47 6.83 2.57 -14.76
N GLY A 48 6.99 1.51 -15.51
CA GLY A 48 7.51 1.54 -16.89
C GLY A 48 8.96 2.04 -17.01
N LEU A 49 9.24 2.85 -18.04
CA LEU A 49 10.55 3.45 -18.35
C LEU A 49 10.46 4.97 -18.47
N PRO A 50 11.54 5.74 -18.21
CA PRO A 50 11.52 7.19 -18.32
C PRO A 50 11.61 7.72 -19.76
N TYR A 51 11.79 6.84 -20.74
CA TYR A 51 11.94 7.15 -22.17
C TYR A 51 11.02 6.26 -23.01
N PRO A 52 10.69 6.67 -24.24
CA PRO A 52 9.87 5.85 -25.15
C PRO A 52 10.40 4.42 -25.32
N PRO A 53 9.52 3.41 -25.30
CA PRO A 53 8.05 3.50 -25.33
C PRO A 53 7.38 3.67 -23.95
N TYR A 54 8.07 4.08 -22.89
CA TYR A 54 7.60 4.30 -21.52
C TYR A 54 7.04 3.08 -20.80
N VAL A 55 7.22 1.90 -21.37
CA VAL A 55 6.74 0.61 -20.86
C VAL A 55 7.80 -0.48 -21.03
N THR A 56 7.72 -1.53 -20.23
CA THR A 56 8.53 -2.74 -20.40
C THR A 56 7.68 -3.93 -20.87
N ALA A 57 8.33 -4.99 -21.34
CA ALA A 57 7.66 -6.25 -21.63
C ALA A 57 7.05 -6.89 -20.38
N VAL A 58 7.73 -6.74 -19.22
CA VAL A 58 7.26 -7.22 -17.92
C VAL A 58 5.99 -6.49 -17.49
N GLN A 59 5.98 -5.16 -17.55
CA GLN A 59 4.80 -4.37 -17.22
C GLN A 59 3.59 -4.73 -18.10
N LYS A 60 3.80 -4.87 -19.41
CA LYS A 60 2.73 -5.29 -20.34
C LYS A 60 2.18 -6.67 -20.02
N ALA A 61 3.07 -7.63 -19.67
CA ALA A 61 2.65 -8.97 -19.28
C ALA A 61 1.86 -8.95 -17.96
N THR A 62 2.33 -8.17 -16.98
CA THR A 62 1.63 -7.98 -15.70
C THR A 62 0.26 -7.35 -15.91
N ALA A 63 0.16 -6.27 -16.69
CA ALA A 63 -1.11 -5.60 -16.98
C ALA A 63 -2.12 -6.52 -17.67
N ARG A 64 -1.65 -7.30 -18.67
CA ARG A 64 -2.48 -8.29 -19.36
C ARG A 64 -3.02 -9.33 -18.38
N GLU A 65 -2.16 -9.89 -17.54
CA GLU A 65 -2.54 -10.95 -16.62
C GLU A 65 -3.45 -10.44 -15.49
N MET A 66 -3.19 -9.24 -14.98
CA MET A 66 -4.11 -8.55 -14.06
C MET A 66 -5.51 -8.45 -14.67
N GLY A 67 -5.60 -8.10 -15.97
CA GLY A 67 -6.87 -8.04 -16.69
C GLY A 67 -7.60 -9.38 -16.73
N ILE A 68 -6.88 -10.48 -16.99
CA ILE A 68 -7.44 -11.84 -17.03
C ILE A 68 -7.91 -12.28 -15.64
N VAL A 69 -7.07 -12.12 -14.61
CA VAL A 69 -7.42 -12.50 -13.24
C VAL A 69 -8.59 -11.67 -12.71
N ALA A 70 -8.62 -10.36 -12.99
CA ALA A 70 -9.73 -9.49 -12.62
C ALA A 70 -11.04 -9.85 -13.34
N ASP A 71 -10.98 -10.34 -14.57
CA ASP A 71 -12.16 -10.81 -15.30
C ASP A 71 -12.70 -12.12 -14.73
N GLN A 72 -11.83 -13.06 -14.41
CA GLN A 72 -12.17 -14.39 -13.90
C GLN A 72 -12.57 -14.39 -12.43
N MET A 73 -11.82 -13.67 -11.59
CA MET A 73 -11.98 -13.70 -10.13
C MET A 73 -12.74 -12.48 -9.60
N GLY A 74 -12.78 -11.40 -10.38
CA GLY A 74 -13.33 -10.11 -9.97
C GLY A 74 -12.30 -9.19 -9.33
N ALA A 75 -12.46 -7.89 -9.54
CA ALA A 75 -11.76 -6.83 -8.82
C ALA A 75 -12.69 -5.64 -8.65
N ASP A 76 -12.80 -5.12 -7.44
CA ASP A 76 -13.59 -3.95 -7.10
C ASP A 76 -12.78 -2.68 -7.20
N PHE A 77 -11.51 -2.82 -6.88
CA PHE A 77 -10.49 -1.78 -6.94
C PHE A 77 -9.10 -2.40 -7.05
N ILE A 78 -8.11 -1.56 -7.25
CA ILE A 78 -6.70 -1.93 -7.29
C ILE A 78 -5.95 -1.04 -6.30
N LEU A 79 -5.00 -1.62 -5.56
CA LEU A 79 -4.02 -0.90 -4.75
C LEU A 79 -2.73 -0.77 -5.55
N ALA A 80 -2.34 0.46 -5.89
CA ALA A 80 -1.06 0.78 -6.50
C ALA A 80 -0.07 1.16 -5.39
N LEU A 81 0.92 0.30 -5.15
CA LEU A 81 1.77 0.30 -3.96
C LEU A 81 3.06 1.15 -4.12
N GLY A 82 3.02 2.15 -4.98
CA GLY A 82 4.14 3.06 -5.23
C GLY A 82 5.03 2.64 -6.38
N ASP A 83 6.00 3.53 -6.70
CA ASP A 83 6.82 3.49 -7.90
C ASP A 83 5.98 3.41 -9.16
N ASN A 84 5.09 4.40 -9.23
CA ASN A 84 4.12 4.53 -10.31
C ASN A 84 4.78 4.99 -11.61
N PHE A 85 5.95 5.67 -11.52
CA PHE A 85 6.70 6.18 -12.68
C PHE A 85 8.21 6.18 -12.45
N TYR A 86 8.95 5.22 -13.06
CA TYR A 86 10.41 5.16 -13.04
C TYR A 86 11.06 6.19 -13.95
N TYR A 87 12.25 6.75 -13.65
CA TYR A 87 12.98 6.60 -12.36
C TYR A 87 12.82 7.86 -11.49
N LYS A 88 12.15 8.90 -12.01
CA LYS A 88 12.02 10.22 -11.36
C LYS A 88 10.58 10.71 -11.35
N GLY A 89 9.63 9.79 -11.17
CA GLY A 89 8.22 10.15 -11.13
C GLY A 89 7.74 10.87 -12.39
N VAL A 90 6.88 11.86 -12.20
CA VAL A 90 6.42 12.81 -13.22
C VAL A 90 6.77 14.23 -12.77
N ASP A 91 6.92 15.15 -13.70
CA ASP A 91 7.23 16.57 -13.44
C ASP A 91 5.96 17.41 -13.25
N SER A 92 4.90 17.09 -13.99
CA SER A 92 3.63 17.83 -13.95
C SER A 92 2.44 16.92 -14.18
N VAL A 93 1.24 17.43 -13.94
CA VAL A 93 -0.03 16.74 -14.22
C VAL A 93 -0.27 16.52 -15.73
N ASP A 94 0.47 17.24 -16.58
CA ASP A 94 0.42 17.14 -18.04
C ASP A 94 1.44 16.14 -18.59
N SER A 95 2.21 15.46 -17.74
CA SER A 95 3.19 14.47 -18.16
C SER A 95 2.55 13.37 -19.04
N PRO A 96 3.14 13.08 -20.23
CA PRO A 96 2.63 12.02 -21.09
C PRO A 96 2.70 10.63 -20.45
N ARG A 97 3.50 10.49 -19.38
CA ARG A 97 3.63 9.23 -18.64
C ARG A 97 2.31 8.71 -18.08
N PHE A 98 1.38 9.60 -17.71
CA PHE A 98 0.05 9.16 -17.29
C PHE A 98 -0.68 8.38 -18.38
N GLN A 99 -0.58 8.86 -19.62
CA GLN A 99 -1.18 8.15 -20.75
C GLN A 99 -0.36 6.92 -21.14
N GLU A 100 0.94 7.06 -21.35
CA GLU A 100 1.79 6.04 -21.97
C GLU A 100 2.16 4.89 -21.01
N THR A 101 2.31 5.19 -19.72
CA THR A 101 2.70 4.17 -18.71
C THR A 101 1.50 3.59 -17.98
N TYR A 102 0.38 4.31 -17.89
CA TYR A 102 -0.78 3.89 -17.11
C TYR A 102 -2.03 3.65 -17.97
N GLU A 103 -2.63 4.71 -18.55
CA GLU A 103 -3.94 4.61 -19.21
C GLU A 103 -3.91 3.66 -20.41
N ALA A 104 -2.86 3.73 -21.25
CA ALA A 104 -2.71 2.90 -22.43
C ALA A 104 -2.17 1.48 -22.16
N VAL A 105 -1.74 1.20 -20.92
CA VAL A 105 -1.19 -0.11 -20.54
C VAL A 105 -2.24 -0.97 -19.85
N PHE A 106 -2.94 -0.44 -18.86
CA PHE A 106 -3.95 -1.16 -18.07
C PHE A 106 -5.35 -0.99 -18.68
N THR A 107 -5.50 -1.44 -19.94
CA THR A 107 -6.69 -1.17 -20.78
C THR A 107 -7.82 -2.18 -20.63
N ALA A 108 -7.59 -3.37 -20.05
CA ALA A 108 -8.61 -4.38 -19.88
C ALA A 108 -9.86 -3.81 -19.18
N LYS A 109 -11.04 -4.19 -19.64
CA LYS A 109 -12.34 -3.72 -19.10
C LYS A 109 -12.48 -4.01 -17.59
N SER A 110 -11.96 -5.15 -17.15
CA SER A 110 -11.94 -5.59 -15.76
C SER A 110 -11.04 -4.73 -14.85
N LEU A 111 -10.10 -3.96 -15.43
CA LEU A 111 -9.22 -3.02 -14.72
C LEU A 111 -9.74 -1.58 -14.72
N GLN A 112 -10.92 -1.31 -15.34
CA GLN A 112 -11.55 0.01 -15.33
C GLN A 112 -12.33 0.22 -14.01
N VAL A 113 -11.64 0.01 -12.91
CA VAL A 113 -12.11 0.16 -11.52
C VAL A 113 -11.24 1.22 -10.81
N PRO A 114 -11.63 1.72 -9.62
CA PRO A 114 -10.77 2.64 -8.87
C PRO A 114 -9.38 2.05 -8.57
N TRP A 115 -8.33 2.82 -8.82
CA TRP A 115 -6.96 2.55 -8.43
C TRP A 115 -6.60 3.47 -7.27
N TYR A 116 -6.47 2.93 -6.08
CA TYR A 116 -6.04 3.68 -4.90
C TYR A 116 -4.51 3.67 -4.83
N VAL A 117 -3.93 4.86 -4.94
CA VAL A 117 -2.51 5.06 -5.25
C VAL A 117 -1.77 5.61 -4.04
N ILE A 118 -0.57 5.11 -3.79
CA ILE A 118 0.44 5.73 -2.93
C ILE A 118 1.71 6.01 -3.74
N ALA A 119 2.58 6.89 -3.23
CA ALA A 119 3.87 7.19 -3.83
C ALA A 119 4.97 6.27 -3.29
N GLY A 120 5.92 5.90 -4.18
CA GLY A 120 7.19 5.29 -3.83
C GLY A 120 8.36 6.28 -3.88
N ASN A 121 9.59 5.78 -3.71
CA ASN A 121 10.80 6.61 -3.71
C ASN A 121 11.07 7.24 -5.08
N HIS A 122 10.80 6.55 -6.18
CA HIS A 122 10.91 7.10 -7.52
C HIS A 122 9.88 8.19 -7.79
N ASP A 123 8.67 8.07 -7.27
CA ASP A 123 7.64 9.11 -7.36
C ASP A 123 8.06 10.37 -6.59
N HIS A 124 8.69 10.22 -5.44
CA HIS A 124 9.23 11.32 -4.63
C HIS A 124 10.49 11.98 -5.22
N ALA A 125 11.17 11.32 -6.16
CA ALA A 125 12.22 11.94 -6.97
C ALA A 125 11.64 12.91 -8.02
N GLY A 126 10.34 12.88 -8.26
CA GLY A 126 9.57 13.79 -9.11
C GLY A 126 8.56 14.60 -8.31
N ASN A 127 7.41 14.85 -8.92
CA ASN A 127 6.33 15.66 -8.37
C ASN A 127 5.12 14.81 -7.96
N VAL A 128 5.10 14.33 -6.71
CA VAL A 128 3.96 13.57 -6.17
C VAL A 128 2.67 14.40 -6.17
N GLN A 129 2.76 15.72 -6.00
CA GLN A 129 1.58 16.59 -6.05
C GLN A 129 0.90 16.56 -7.43
N ALA A 130 1.66 16.42 -8.52
CA ALA A 130 1.11 16.22 -9.86
C ALA A 130 0.32 14.90 -9.96
N GLN A 131 0.79 13.83 -9.32
CA GLN A 131 0.06 12.56 -9.27
C GLN A 131 -1.24 12.67 -8.46
N ILE A 132 -1.23 13.41 -7.34
CA ILE A 132 -2.45 13.72 -6.57
C ILE A 132 -3.44 14.51 -7.43
N GLN A 133 -2.98 15.54 -8.14
CA GLN A 133 -3.81 16.36 -9.04
C GLN A 133 -4.41 15.56 -10.20
N TYR A 134 -3.70 14.52 -10.68
CA TYR A 134 -4.20 13.67 -11.76
C TYR A 134 -5.49 12.93 -11.38
N SER A 135 -5.80 12.77 -10.10
CA SER A 135 -7.10 12.25 -9.61
C SER A 135 -8.31 13.06 -10.09
N GLN A 136 -8.11 14.30 -10.53
CA GLN A 136 -9.15 15.15 -11.12
C GLN A 136 -9.33 14.90 -12.63
N ARG A 137 -8.38 14.23 -13.28
CA ARG A 137 -8.37 13.97 -14.73
C ARG A 137 -8.77 12.54 -15.08
N SER A 138 -8.49 11.57 -14.20
CA SER A 138 -8.80 10.16 -14.42
C SER A 138 -9.84 9.67 -13.41
N ASN A 139 -10.93 9.10 -13.91
CA ASN A 139 -12.00 8.56 -13.05
C ASN A 139 -11.55 7.35 -12.24
N ARG A 140 -10.51 6.63 -12.67
CA ARG A 140 -10.00 5.47 -11.96
C ARG A 140 -8.79 5.77 -11.09
N TRP A 141 -8.00 6.81 -11.32
CA TRP A 141 -6.87 7.22 -10.49
C TRP A 141 -7.34 7.93 -9.22
N LYS A 142 -7.14 7.31 -8.05
CA LYS A 142 -7.56 7.82 -6.75
C LYS A 142 -6.37 8.00 -5.84
N PHE A 143 -5.83 9.22 -5.82
CA PHE A 143 -4.71 9.64 -4.97
C PHE A 143 -5.09 10.94 -4.24
N PRO A 144 -5.96 10.85 -3.20
CA PRO A 144 -6.56 12.04 -2.61
C PRO A 144 -5.59 12.89 -1.78
N SER A 145 -4.59 12.23 -1.17
CA SER A 145 -3.54 12.88 -0.37
C SER A 145 -2.38 11.91 -0.16
N TYR A 146 -1.24 12.39 0.37
CA TYR A 146 -0.06 11.56 0.63
C TYR A 146 -0.35 10.31 1.47
N TYR A 147 -1.29 10.41 2.40
CA TYR A 147 -1.78 9.29 3.21
C TYR A 147 -3.27 9.47 3.50
N TYR A 148 -4.00 8.37 3.54
CA TYR A 148 -5.47 8.40 3.66
C TYR A 148 -6.01 7.05 4.11
N GLU A 149 -7.31 7.00 4.38
CA GLU A 149 -8.02 5.82 4.85
C GLU A 149 -9.16 5.47 3.90
N LEU A 150 -9.35 4.19 3.66
CA LEU A 150 -10.44 3.62 2.89
C LEU A 150 -11.24 2.70 3.80
N ASN A 151 -12.57 2.80 3.74
CA ASN A 151 -13.48 1.97 4.53
C ASN A 151 -14.51 1.34 3.61
N PHE A 152 -14.75 0.05 3.77
CA PHE A 152 -15.67 -0.72 2.95
C PHE A 152 -16.56 -1.60 3.83
N HIS A 153 -17.84 -1.70 3.48
CA HIS A 153 -18.70 -2.78 3.97
C HIS A 153 -18.51 -4.03 3.11
N ILE A 154 -18.32 -5.18 3.76
CA ILE A 154 -18.32 -6.45 3.05
C ILE A 154 -19.77 -6.74 2.65
N PRO A 155 -20.07 -6.88 1.35
CA PRO A 155 -21.43 -6.96 0.85
C PRO A 155 -22.27 -8.05 1.53
N ASN A 156 -23.53 -7.72 1.83
CA ASN A 156 -24.50 -8.56 2.52
C ASN A 156 -24.06 -9.05 3.91
N THR A 157 -23.23 -8.28 4.60
CA THR A 157 -22.77 -8.56 5.97
C THR A 157 -22.67 -7.26 6.76
N GLU A 158 -22.58 -7.38 8.11
CA GLU A 158 -22.23 -6.26 9.00
C GLU A 158 -20.70 -6.08 9.16
N ARG A 159 -19.91 -6.82 8.39
CA ARG A 159 -18.45 -6.81 8.49
C ARG A 159 -17.83 -5.71 7.64
N THR A 160 -16.67 -5.25 8.09
CA THR A 160 -15.98 -4.12 7.47
C THR A 160 -14.51 -4.41 7.20
N LEU A 161 -14.00 -3.77 6.14
CA LEU A 161 -12.60 -3.71 5.77
C LEU A 161 -12.16 -2.25 5.84
N THR A 162 -11.09 -1.98 6.58
CA THR A 162 -10.38 -0.69 6.57
C THR A 162 -8.99 -0.90 5.98
N ILE A 163 -8.59 -0.01 5.07
CA ILE A 163 -7.25 0.04 4.48
C ILE A 163 -6.66 1.42 4.75
N ILE A 164 -5.53 1.45 5.46
CA ILE A 164 -4.78 2.68 5.73
C ILE A 164 -3.62 2.77 4.75
N MET A 165 -3.64 3.79 3.89
CA MET A 165 -2.65 4.05 2.86
C MET A 165 -1.62 5.06 3.39
N LEU A 166 -0.31 4.69 3.40
CA LEU A 166 0.77 5.48 3.98
C LEU A 166 1.76 5.95 2.92
N ASP A 167 2.35 7.10 3.17
CA ASP A 167 3.55 7.55 2.48
C ASP A 167 4.79 7.21 3.32
N THR A 168 5.41 6.08 3.01
CA THR A 168 6.58 5.59 3.75
C THR A 168 7.84 6.40 3.47
N VAL A 169 7.92 7.09 2.33
CA VAL A 169 9.03 7.99 2.00
C VAL A 169 8.98 9.23 2.90
N LYS A 170 7.79 9.79 3.15
CA LYS A 170 7.66 10.89 4.14
C LYS A 170 7.96 10.45 5.57
N LEU A 171 7.74 9.18 5.90
CA LEU A 171 8.07 8.63 7.22
C LEU A 171 9.57 8.38 7.40
N CYS A 172 10.20 7.72 6.42
CA CYS A 172 11.54 7.16 6.56
C CYS A 172 12.62 7.92 5.77
N GLY A 173 12.22 8.82 4.89
CA GLY A 173 13.10 9.48 3.93
C GLY A 173 13.16 8.77 2.59
N ASN A 174 13.78 9.43 1.60
CA ASN A 174 13.97 8.83 0.29
C ASN A 174 15.24 7.98 0.24
N SER A 175 15.27 7.01 -0.66
CA SER A 175 16.44 6.27 -1.10
C SER A 175 16.70 6.55 -2.58
N LEU A 176 17.95 6.37 -3.04
CA LEU A 176 18.32 6.53 -4.45
C LEU A 176 18.25 5.20 -5.20
N ASP A 177 17.77 4.17 -4.56
CA ASP A 177 17.55 2.84 -5.11
C ASP A 177 18.84 2.12 -5.58
N TYR A 178 19.95 2.42 -4.92
CA TYR A 178 21.16 1.61 -5.04
C TYR A 178 21.10 0.43 -4.07
N ALA A 179 21.72 -0.68 -4.47
CA ALA A 179 21.84 -1.86 -3.63
C ALA A 179 22.31 -1.50 -2.20
N ASP A 180 21.65 -2.05 -1.20
CA ASP A 180 21.91 -1.81 0.23
C ASP A 180 21.71 -0.35 0.72
N GLU A 181 21.20 0.54 -0.12
CA GLU A 181 20.91 1.91 0.33
C GLU A 181 19.69 1.92 1.26
N LYS A 182 19.85 2.58 2.39
CA LYS A 182 18.77 2.75 3.38
C LYS A 182 18.17 4.14 3.27
N PRO A 183 16.86 4.30 3.54
CA PRO A 183 16.25 5.62 3.66
C PRO A 183 17.02 6.50 4.65
N ARG A 184 17.29 7.74 4.25
CA ARG A 184 18.19 8.67 4.99
C ARG A 184 17.53 9.43 6.13
N GLY A 185 16.32 9.06 6.48
CA GLY A 185 15.48 9.77 7.44
C GLY A 185 14.57 10.81 6.76
N PRO A 186 13.45 11.17 7.40
CA PRO A 186 12.44 12.03 6.79
C PRO A 186 12.98 13.43 6.50
N LEU A 187 12.65 13.98 5.33
CA LEU A 187 12.98 15.35 4.95
C LEU A 187 12.40 16.38 5.94
N SER A 188 11.25 16.06 6.53
CA SER A 188 10.62 16.86 7.59
C SER A 188 10.13 15.95 8.71
N ARG A 189 10.85 15.97 9.85
CA ARG A 189 10.43 15.24 11.07
C ARG A 189 9.04 15.63 11.55
N ALA A 190 8.68 16.92 11.43
CA ALA A 190 7.35 17.39 11.80
C ALA A 190 6.25 16.78 10.89
N ALA A 191 6.51 16.61 9.59
CA ALA A 191 5.56 15.96 8.68
C ALA A 191 5.47 14.45 8.96
N ALA A 192 6.59 13.77 9.20
CA ALA A 192 6.62 12.37 9.59
C ALA A 192 5.83 12.14 10.89
N ASN A 193 6.08 12.95 11.92
CA ASN A 193 5.36 12.85 13.19
C ASN A 193 3.87 13.08 13.04
N ARG A 194 3.43 14.04 12.20
CA ARG A 194 1.98 14.23 11.93
C ARG A 194 1.36 12.98 11.32
N GLN A 195 2.04 12.34 10.38
CA GLN A 195 1.54 11.09 9.78
C GLN A 195 1.49 9.94 10.81
N LEU A 196 2.52 9.80 11.68
CA LEU A 196 2.55 8.78 12.72
C LEU A 196 1.45 8.99 13.77
N VAL A 197 1.21 10.22 14.21
CA VAL A 197 0.10 10.54 15.13
C VAL A 197 -1.23 10.20 14.47
N TRP A 198 -1.44 10.64 13.23
CA TRP A 198 -2.65 10.32 12.47
C TRP A 198 -2.84 8.81 12.31
N LEU A 199 -1.79 8.06 11.95
CA LEU A 199 -1.82 6.60 11.83
C LEU A 199 -2.23 5.95 13.15
N GLN A 200 -1.60 6.34 14.25
CA GLN A 200 -1.89 5.79 15.57
C GLN A 200 -3.35 6.04 15.97
N GLU A 201 -3.88 7.23 15.68
CA GLU A 201 -5.29 7.54 15.92
C GLU A 201 -6.23 6.67 15.08
N ARG A 202 -5.92 6.45 13.78
CA ARG A 202 -6.74 5.60 12.90
C ARG A 202 -6.73 4.15 13.36
N LEU A 203 -5.56 3.61 13.66
CA LEU A 203 -5.41 2.25 14.17
C LEU A 203 -6.16 2.06 15.49
N ALA A 204 -6.02 3.00 16.42
CA ALA A 204 -6.67 2.93 17.75
C ALA A 204 -8.20 3.00 17.67
N ARG A 205 -8.74 3.74 16.71
CA ARG A 205 -10.21 3.89 16.53
C ARG A 205 -10.83 2.80 15.68
N SER A 206 -10.02 2.05 14.93
CA SER A 206 -10.54 1.07 13.98
C SER A 206 -11.25 -0.08 14.68
N LYS A 207 -12.51 -0.29 14.33
CA LYS A 207 -13.34 -1.44 14.69
C LYS A 207 -13.52 -2.40 13.52
N ALA A 208 -12.79 -2.21 12.43
CA ALA A 208 -12.91 -3.03 11.24
C ALA A 208 -12.56 -4.48 11.53
N ASP A 209 -13.29 -5.40 10.94
CA ASP A 209 -13.05 -6.86 11.04
C ASP A 209 -11.76 -7.26 10.34
N PHE A 210 -11.42 -6.55 9.27
CA PHE A 210 -10.12 -6.65 8.58
C PHE A 210 -9.48 -5.27 8.53
N LEU A 211 -8.24 -5.17 9.04
CA LEU A 211 -7.47 -3.92 9.06
C LEU A 211 -6.19 -4.12 8.27
N LEU A 212 -6.11 -3.48 7.11
CA LEU A 212 -4.93 -3.48 6.27
C LEU A 212 -4.20 -2.15 6.40
N VAL A 213 -2.88 -2.21 6.30
CA VAL A 213 -2.03 -1.03 6.13
C VAL A 213 -1.22 -1.24 4.86
N ALA A 214 -1.12 -0.22 4.02
CA ALA A 214 -0.33 -0.26 2.79
C ALA A 214 0.69 0.88 2.78
N GLY A 215 1.89 0.59 2.34
CA GLY A 215 2.97 1.54 2.14
C GLY A 215 3.87 1.07 1.00
N HIS A 216 4.82 1.89 0.56
CA HIS A 216 5.74 1.47 -0.50
C HIS A 216 6.88 0.63 0.06
N TYR A 217 7.62 1.13 1.06
CA TYR A 217 8.73 0.40 1.66
C TYR A 217 8.25 -0.83 2.45
N PRO A 218 8.98 -1.96 2.41
CA PRO A 218 8.66 -3.14 3.20
C PRO A 218 9.02 -2.95 4.67
N VAL A 219 8.17 -3.46 5.58
CA VAL A 219 8.56 -3.66 6.99
C VAL A 219 9.56 -4.82 7.05
N TRP A 220 9.20 -5.93 6.44
CA TRP A 220 10.04 -7.11 6.29
C TRP A 220 10.23 -7.44 4.82
N SER A 221 11.47 -7.70 4.43
CA SER A 221 11.83 -8.28 3.14
C SER A 221 13.14 -9.05 3.24
N VAL A 222 13.25 -10.09 2.46
CA VAL A 222 14.50 -10.88 2.32
C VAL A 222 15.39 -10.40 1.18
N SER A 223 14.90 -9.45 0.36
CA SER A 223 15.51 -9.09 -0.91
C SER A 223 16.49 -7.91 -0.80
N GLU A 224 16.79 -7.28 -1.92
CA GLU A 224 17.86 -6.29 -2.11
C GLU A 224 17.83 -5.14 -1.10
N HIS A 225 16.66 -4.55 -0.88
CA HIS A 225 16.49 -3.42 0.04
C HIS A 225 16.32 -3.87 1.50
N GLY A 226 15.88 -5.10 1.71
CA GLY A 226 15.72 -5.73 3.02
C GLY A 226 14.70 -5.04 3.93
N PRO A 227 14.72 -5.36 5.23
CA PRO A 227 13.84 -4.72 6.19
C PRO A 227 14.14 -3.22 6.34
N THR A 228 13.09 -2.39 6.34
CA THR A 228 13.23 -0.94 6.53
C THR A 228 13.26 -0.60 8.02
N GLN A 229 14.43 -0.19 8.54
CA GLN A 229 14.66 0.02 9.97
C GLN A 229 13.68 1.03 10.60
N CYS A 230 13.37 2.12 9.91
CA CYS A 230 12.37 3.10 10.33
C CYS A 230 11.00 2.44 10.56
N LEU A 231 10.55 1.58 9.64
CA LEU A 231 9.25 0.90 9.76
C LEU A 231 9.27 -0.19 10.82
N LEU A 232 10.42 -0.86 11.03
CA LEU A 232 10.59 -1.79 12.14
C LEU A 232 10.44 -1.10 13.52
N GLN A 233 10.91 0.14 13.63
CA GLN A 233 10.86 0.92 14.86
C GLN A 233 9.49 1.57 15.07
N ASP A 234 8.91 2.18 14.04
CA ASP A 234 7.77 3.07 14.19
C ASP A 234 6.43 2.42 13.78
N LEU A 235 6.42 1.55 12.76
CA LEU A 235 5.18 0.95 12.22
C LEU A 235 4.91 -0.45 12.76
N ARG A 236 5.90 -1.35 12.75
CA ARG A 236 5.72 -2.74 13.17
C ARG A 236 5.08 -2.88 14.57
N PRO A 237 5.52 -2.12 15.61
CA PRO A 237 4.87 -2.20 16.93
C PRO A 237 3.40 -1.79 16.91
N LEU A 238 3.02 -0.84 16.05
CA LEU A 238 1.63 -0.41 15.89
C LEU A 238 0.79 -1.49 15.18
N LEU A 239 1.32 -2.11 14.13
CA LEU A 239 0.64 -3.23 13.45
C LEU A 239 0.31 -4.36 14.44
N ASN A 240 1.28 -4.75 15.25
CA ASN A 240 1.11 -5.80 16.24
C ASN A 240 0.13 -5.37 17.35
N LYS A 241 0.32 -4.16 17.93
CA LYS A 241 -0.53 -3.63 19.01
C LYS A 241 -2.00 -3.57 18.62
N TYR A 242 -2.29 -3.14 17.37
CA TYR A 242 -3.65 -2.96 16.90
C TYR A 242 -4.15 -4.15 16.07
N LYS A 243 -3.43 -5.28 16.12
CA LYS A 243 -3.80 -6.53 15.44
C LYS A 243 -4.16 -6.29 13.97
N ALA A 244 -3.28 -5.61 13.21
CA ALA A 244 -3.47 -5.44 11.77
C ALA A 244 -3.52 -6.82 11.10
N THR A 245 -4.45 -7.01 10.16
CA THR A 245 -4.58 -8.28 9.42
C THR A 245 -3.38 -8.48 8.50
N ALA A 246 -2.97 -7.42 7.78
CA ALA A 246 -1.79 -7.45 6.92
C ALA A 246 -1.21 -6.05 6.65
N TYR A 247 0.08 -6.05 6.28
CA TYR A 247 0.78 -4.93 5.67
C TYR A 247 1.12 -5.28 4.21
N LEU A 248 0.78 -4.40 3.26
CA LEU A 248 1.03 -4.58 1.83
C LEU A 248 2.03 -3.54 1.34
N CYS A 249 3.02 -3.96 0.54
CA CYS A 249 4.05 -3.05 0.02
C CYS A 249 4.61 -3.49 -1.34
N GLY A 250 5.45 -2.64 -1.94
CA GLY A 250 6.28 -2.88 -3.10
C GLY A 250 7.77 -2.78 -2.77
N HIS A 251 8.49 -1.96 -3.54
CA HIS A 251 9.90 -1.58 -3.41
C HIS A 251 10.91 -2.68 -3.76
N ASP A 252 10.81 -3.86 -3.15
CA ASP A 252 11.56 -5.02 -3.59
C ASP A 252 10.87 -5.70 -4.78
N HIS A 253 11.55 -5.80 -5.91
CA HIS A 253 10.99 -6.19 -7.20
C HIS A 253 10.68 -7.68 -7.31
N ASN A 254 9.90 -8.19 -6.39
CA ASN A 254 9.51 -9.60 -6.30
C ASN A 254 8.18 -9.79 -5.57
N LEU A 255 7.82 -11.04 -5.30
CA LEU A 255 6.65 -11.39 -4.53
C LEU A 255 7.08 -12.16 -3.28
N GLN A 256 6.65 -11.70 -2.09
CA GLN A 256 6.95 -12.35 -0.82
C GLN A 256 5.73 -12.41 0.07
N TYR A 257 5.63 -13.48 0.86
CA TYR A 257 4.76 -13.55 2.00
C TYR A 257 5.54 -13.92 3.25
N ILE A 258 5.52 -13.01 4.20
CA ILE A 258 6.19 -13.15 5.50
C ILE A 258 5.11 -13.03 6.57
N GLU A 259 5.20 -13.82 7.63
CA GLU A 259 4.25 -13.81 8.74
C GLU A 259 4.99 -13.64 10.06
N GLU A 260 4.62 -12.63 10.82
CA GLU A 260 5.21 -12.36 12.12
C GLU A 260 4.18 -11.77 13.08
N SER A 261 4.05 -12.37 14.28
CA SER A 261 3.12 -11.92 15.31
C SER A 261 1.67 -11.79 14.82
N ASP A 262 1.19 -12.78 14.09
CA ASP A 262 -0.16 -12.85 13.48
C ASP A 262 -0.45 -11.74 12.46
N VAL A 263 0.55 -11.00 12.01
CA VAL A 263 0.46 -10.03 10.91
C VAL A 263 1.04 -10.63 9.64
N GLY A 264 0.27 -10.59 8.55
CA GLY A 264 0.77 -10.95 7.22
C GLY A 264 1.49 -9.78 6.55
N TYR A 265 2.71 -9.99 6.08
CA TYR A 265 3.48 -9.00 5.30
C TYR A 265 3.55 -9.46 3.86
N VAL A 266 2.93 -8.69 2.98
CA VAL A 266 2.76 -8.98 1.55
C VAL A 266 3.63 -8.03 0.75
N VAL A 267 4.70 -8.50 0.12
CA VAL A 267 5.45 -7.74 -0.88
C VAL A 267 4.89 -8.10 -2.25
N SER A 268 4.47 -7.10 -3.01
CA SER A 268 3.94 -7.19 -4.37
C SER A 268 4.61 -6.16 -5.28
N GLY A 269 5.94 -6.23 -5.40
CA GLY A 269 6.78 -5.28 -6.13
C GLY A 269 7.22 -5.74 -7.52
N ALA A 270 6.61 -6.77 -8.08
CA ALA A 270 7.01 -7.35 -9.36
C ALA A 270 6.24 -6.79 -10.57
N GLY A 271 5.75 -5.55 -10.50
CA GLY A 271 4.92 -4.96 -11.56
C GLY A 271 5.63 -4.70 -12.88
N ASN A 272 6.93 -4.35 -12.82
CA ASN A 272 7.72 -3.94 -14.00
C ASN A 272 9.11 -4.57 -14.05
N PHE A 273 9.71 -4.88 -12.90
CA PHE A 273 11.03 -5.48 -12.77
C PHE A 273 10.97 -6.76 -11.94
N LEU A 274 12.06 -7.53 -11.97
CA LEU A 274 12.20 -8.74 -11.17
C LEU A 274 13.61 -8.83 -10.62
N ASP A 275 13.71 -9.01 -9.31
CA ASP A 275 14.96 -9.21 -8.60
C ASP A 275 14.90 -10.50 -7.77
N PRO A 276 15.80 -11.49 -8.04
CA PRO A 276 15.88 -12.74 -7.30
C PRO A 276 16.72 -12.64 -6.03
N ASP A 277 17.23 -11.47 -5.67
CA ASP A 277 18.13 -11.29 -4.53
C ASP A 277 17.48 -11.71 -3.21
N VAL A 278 18.26 -12.36 -2.36
CA VAL A 278 17.84 -12.84 -1.03
C VAL A 278 18.89 -12.53 0.04
N ARG A 279 19.72 -11.50 -0.19
CA ARG A 279 20.85 -11.15 0.69
C ARG A 279 20.43 -10.83 2.13
N HIS A 280 19.20 -10.44 2.34
CA HIS A 280 18.65 -10.12 3.66
C HIS A 280 17.84 -11.27 4.29
N TRP A 281 17.94 -12.49 3.76
CA TRP A 281 17.21 -13.67 4.27
C TRP A 281 17.38 -13.88 5.79
N ASN A 282 18.58 -13.64 6.30
CA ASN A 282 18.90 -13.81 7.71
C ASN A 282 18.51 -12.58 8.58
N GLN A 283 17.97 -11.52 7.99
CA GLN A 283 17.56 -10.32 8.72
C GLN A 283 16.06 -10.30 9.05
N VAL A 284 15.30 -11.29 8.58
CA VAL A 284 13.91 -11.49 8.93
C VAL A 284 13.79 -12.55 10.03
N PRO A 285 12.71 -12.56 10.83
CA PRO A 285 12.54 -13.55 11.88
C PRO A 285 12.60 -14.99 11.34
N LYS A 286 13.31 -15.86 12.04
CA LYS A 286 13.49 -17.26 11.60
C LYS A 286 12.15 -17.96 11.44
N GLY A 287 11.90 -18.56 10.28
CA GLY A 287 10.68 -19.30 9.95
C GLY A 287 9.48 -18.41 9.58
N SER A 288 9.65 -17.07 9.52
CA SER A 288 8.59 -16.14 9.13
C SER A 288 8.31 -16.13 7.64
N VAL A 289 9.32 -16.40 6.79
CA VAL A 289 9.15 -16.46 5.32
C VAL A 289 8.36 -17.70 4.95
N LYS A 290 7.18 -17.48 4.36
CA LYS A 290 6.28 -18.55 3.89
C LYS A 290 6.32 -18.72 2.38
N PHE A 291 6.64 -17.62 1.67
CA PHE A 291 6.73 -17.61 0.21
C PHE A 291 7.69 -16.52 -0.27
N PHE A 292 8.44 -16.83 -1.30
CA PHE A 292 9.29 -15.90 -2.05
C PHE A 292 9.39 -16.33 -3.51
N THR A 293 9.29 -15.38 -4.42
CA THR A 293 9.64 -15.58 -5.82
C THR A 293 10.28 -14.35 -6.43
N GLY A 294 11.45 -14.49 -6.97
CA GLY A 294 12.21 -13.46 -7.69
C GLY A 294 12.99 -14.04 -8.85
N LYS A 295 12.61 -15.24 -9.34
CA LYS A 295 13.35 -15.91 -10.42
C LYS A 295 13.25 -15.07 -11.71
N ALA A 296 14.38 -14.78 -12.31
CA ALA A 296 14.51 -14.03 -13.57
C ALA A 296 13.73 -14.61 -14.76
N SER A 297 13.26 -15.87 -14.67
CA SER A 297 12.41 -16.50 -15.68
C SER A 297 10.93 -16.12 -15.57
N THR A 298 10.52 -15.36 -14.56
CA THR A 298 9.14 -14.90 -14.39
C THR A 298 8.93 -13.56 -15.07
N LEU A 299 7.75 -13.34 -15.66
CA LEU A 299 7.38 -12.11 -16.36
C LEU A 299 6.54 -11.19 -15.46
N GLY A 300 7.06 -10.82 -14.29
CA GLY A 300 6.32 -10.00 -13.35
C GLY A 300 5.29 -10.76 -12.52
N GLY A 301 4.56 -10.02 -11.71
CA GLY A 301 3.53 -10.58 -10.86
C GLY A 301 2.80 -9.54 -10.02
N PHE A 302 1.76 -9.99 -9.37
CA PHE A 302 0.88 -9.17 -8.52
C PHE A 302 0.11 -10.05 -7.54
N VAL A 303 -0.67 -9.43 -6.69
CA VAL A 303 -1.50 -10.11 -5.69
C VAL A 303 -2.98 -9.87 -6.01
N HIS A 304 -3.80 -10.91 -5.83
CA HIS A 304 -5.25 -10.83 -5.72
C HIS A 304 -5.67 -11.13 -4.28
N ALA A 305 -6.58 -10.34 -3.74
CA ALA A 305 -7.16 -10.57 -2.42
C ALA A 305 -8.69 -10.66 -2.51
N GLU A 306 -9.25 -11.60 -1.76
CA GLU A 306 -10.70 -11.74 -1.54
C GLU A 306 -11.00 -11.71 -0.05
N VAL A 307 -11.82 -10.75 0.37
CA VAL A 307 -12.24 -10.56 1.77
C VAL A 307 -13.71 -10.93 1.91
N THR A 308 -13.96 -12.03 2.61
CA THR A 308 -15.29 -12.50 2.99
C THR A 308 -15.64 -12.06 4.42
N LYS A 309 -16.79 -12.44 4.93
CA LYS A 309 -17.17 -12.15 6.33
C LYS A 309 -16.24 -12.81 7.36
N ASP A 310 -15.53 -13.88 7.00
CA ASP A 310 -14.75 -14.71 7.94
C ASP A 310 -13.25 -14.69 7.70
N THR A 311 -12.83 -14.54 6.43
CA THR A 311 -11.43 -14.67 6.04
C THR A 311 -11.05 -13.70 4.92
N MET A 312 -9.75 -13.37 4.87
CA MET A 312 -9.09 -12.74 3.73
C MET A 312 -8.17 -13.75 3.06
N THR A 313 -8.46 -14.09 1.81
CA THR A 313 -7.60 -14.94 0.99
C THR A 313 -6.68 -14.07 0.16
N VAL A 314 -5.38 -14.31 0.23
CA VAL A 314 -4.34 -13.63 -0.57
C VAL A 314 -3.72 -14.63 -1.53
N THR A 315 -3.74 -14.33 -2.82
CA THR A 315 -3.19 -15.20 -3.87
C THR A 315 -2.17 -14.42 -4.69
N PHE A 316 -0.98 -14.97 -4.81
CA PHE A 316 0.12 -14.41 -5.58
C PHE A 316 0.10 -14.98 -6.98
N PHE A 317 0.08 -14.13 -7.98
CA PHE A 317 0.04 -14.50 -9.39
C PHE A 317 1.30 -14.09 -10.12
N GLN A 318 1.80 -15.01 -10.95
CA GLN A 318 2.79 -14.71 -11.98
C GLN A 318 2.09 -14.14 -13.22
N ALA A 319 2.74 -13.26 -13.95
CA ALA A 319 2.21 -12.67 -15.20
C ALA A 319 2.12 -13.65 -16.40
N LYS A 320 1.82 -14.92 -16.10
CA LYS A 320 1.54 -16.03 -17.03
C LYS A 320 0.32 -16.84 -16.62
N GLY A 321 -0.53 -16.31 -15.75
CA GLY A 321 -1.74 -16.99 -15.29
C GLY A 321 -1.53 -18.04 -14.21
N THR A 322 -0.32 -18.19 -13.68
CA THR A 322 -0.05 -19.20 -12.67
C THR A 322 -0.20 -18.60 -11.28
N SER A 323 -1.09 -19.18 -10.47
CA SER A 323 -1.12 -18.97 -9.03
C SER A 323 0.12 -19.63 -8.40
N LEU A 324 0.97 -18.82 -7.77
CA LEU A 324 2.24 -19.27 -7.21
C LEU A 324 2.12 -19.68 -5.74
N TYR A 325 1.31 -18.95 -5.00
CA TYR A 325 1.10 -19.16 -3.57
C TYR A 325 -0.26 -18.61 -3.16
N ARG A 326 -0.85 -19.24 -2.15
CA ARG A 326 -2.12 -18.80 -1.57
C ARG A 326 -2.05 -18.94 -0.06
N THR A 327 -2.51 -17.91 0.65
CA THR A 327 -2.67 -17.95 2.10
C THR A 327 -4.04 -17.41 2.51
N VAL A 328 -4.46 -17.75 3.72
CA VAL A 328 -5.74 -17.30 4.28
C VAL A 328 -5.47 -16.67 5.63
N LEU A 329 -5.87 -15.44 5.78
CA LEU A 329 -5.76 -14.63 7.00
C LEU A 329 -7.12 -14.59 7.70
N PRO A 330 -7.16 -14.84 9.02
CA PRO A 330 -8.40 -14.76 9.78
C PRO A 330 -8.87 -13.32 9.95
N ARG A 331 -10.12 -13.16 10.28
CA ARG A 331 -10.68 -11.93 10.81
C ARG A 331 -10.01 -11.56 12.12
N ARG A 332 -9.90 -10.27 12.41
CA ARG A 332 -9.40 -9.74 13.69
C ARG A 332 -10.27 -10.25 14.86
N ASP A 333 -9.61 -10.65 15.91
CA ASP A 333 -10.23 -10.95 17.19
C ASP A 333 -10.01 -9.78 18.16
N PHE A 334 -11.09 -9.29 18.75
CA PHE A 334 -11.09 -8.18 19.71
C PHE A 334 -11.15 -8.64 21.17
N ASN A 335 -11.10 -9.97 21.40
CA ASN A 335 -11.07 -10.54 22.75
C ASN A 335 -9.70 -10.42 23.42
#